data_1bd9c3aab198bf0b79c6f93f3b89ad61
#
_entry.id   1bd9c3aab198bf0b79c6f93f3b89ad61
#
_cell.length_a   1.000
_cell.length_b   1.000
_cell.length_c   1.000
_cell.angle_alpha   90.00
_cell.angle_beta   90.00
_cell.angle_gamma   90.00
#
_symmetry.space_group_name_H-M   'P 1'
#
loop_
_entity.id
_entity.type
_entity.pdbx_description
1 polymer ?
#
loop_
_entity_poly.entity_id
_entity_poly.type
_entity_poly.pdbx_seq_one_letter_code
_entity_poly.pdbx_strand_id
1 'polypeptide(L)'
;MTAPHGLPRLDPDSLPPAVDVSDSTAALAEVDAAIAQGPYRDDWDSLRAYEVPRWYADAKFGIFLHWGVYSVPAFSSEWYSRTMYLEGTREHAHHLETYGPHSEFGYKDFIPSFTMEDYDPAAWAALFRRAGAQFVVPVAEHHDGFAMYESDRTRWNAAQMGPRRDVLGDLLAASDDASIVRGASSHRAEHWFFMNGGARFDSDVLDPAYQDFYGPAQREETAPNERHLEDWLLRTVEIIDRYRPQVLWFDWWIEQPAFEPYVRRLAAYYYNRAAQWGREVVINYKWEAFAEGSAVYDIERGTMGGIRPVPWQNDTSVSRSSWCWVEGHEYKSVGELIIELADTVSKNGNLLLNIGPKPDGTIAAEEQEMLESIGAWLAGHGESIFGTRPWIVAEEGPTRSQAGSFVDGAEVHHTAADFRFTTRHDVTGDYVYAIALAHPEDGVLRIRSFGTGLRLLPQEIRSVSLLGGGEVLDVQRTEDALEVTVGPGAGSPIGPVVKLHLEPEVVPERTDHLHG
;
A
#
# COMPACT_ATOMS: atom_id res chain seq x y z
N MET A 1 -12.66 34.17 -11.59
CA MET A 1 -13.45 34.69 -10.45
C MET A 1 -12.97 33.98 -9.21
N THR A 2 -12.73 34.65 -8.12
CA THR A 2 -12.36 34.02 -6.84
C THR A 2 -13.62 33.69 -6.07
N ALA A 3 -13.69 32.49 -5.48
CA ALA A 3 -14.74 32.11 -4.54
C ALA A 3 -14.67 32.96 -3.25
N PRO A 4 -15.69 32.94 -2.39
CA PRO A 4 -15.73 33.73 -1.14
C PRO A 4 -14.50 33.59 -0.24
N HIS A 5 -13.72 32.50 -0.37
CA HIS A 5 -12.51 32.17 0.41
C HIS A 5 -11.20 32.47 -0.32
N GLY A 6 -11.23 33.10 -1.48
CA GLY A 6 -10.04 33.48 -2.22
C GLY A 6 -9.45 32.38 -3.11
N LEU A 7 -10.00 31.15 -3.12
CA LEU A 7 -9.55 30.11 -4.04
C LEU A 7 -9.96 30.44 -5.48
N PRO A 8 -9.08 30.19 -6.46
CA PRO A 8 -9.45 30.33 -7.86
C PRO A 8 -10.50 29.27 -8.24
N ARG A 9 -11.51 29.66 -9.00
CA ARG A 9 -12.46 28.71 -9.63
C ARG A 9 -11.88 28.22 -10.94
N LEU A 10 -12.26 27.02 -11.33
CA LEU A 10 -11.98 26.51 -12.66
C LEU A 10 -12.65 27.41 -13.71
N ASP A 11 -11.85 27.93 -14.63
CA ASP A 11 -12.35 28.70 -15.76
C ASP A 11 -12.82 27.75 -16.87
N PRO A 12 -14.12 27.70 -17.19
CA PRO A 12 -14.65 26.84 -18.26
C PRO A 12 -13.98 27.06 -19.61
N ASP A 13 -13.54 28.30 -19.89
CA ASP A 13 -12.88 28.64 -21.15
C ASP A 13 -11.42 28.15 -21.21
N SER A 14 -10.86 27.75 -20.06
CA SER A 14 -9.50 27.19 -19.96
C SER A 14 -9.46 25.66 -20.05
N LEU A 15 -10.61 25.00 -20.14
CA LEU A 15 -10.67 23.55 -20.23
C LEU A 15 -9.96 23.03 -21.50
N PRO A 16 -9.11 22.01 -21.38
CA PRO A 16 -8.60 21.30 -22.55
C PRO A 16 -9.75 20.71 -23.38
N PRO A 17 -9.55 20.46 -24.68
CA PRO A 17 -10.56 19.78 -25.50
C PRO A 17 -10.97 18.44 -24.88
N ALA A 18 -12.27 18.13 -24.92
CA ALA A 18 -12.76 16.84 -24.48
C ALA A 18 -12.17 15.71 -25.32
N VAL A 19 -11.82 14.61 -24.68
CA VAL A 19 -11.31 13.42 -25.35
C VAL A 19 -12.49 12.56 -25.79
N ASP A 20 -12.50 12.16 -27.05
CA ASP A 20 -13.51 11.23 -27.57
C ASP A 20 -13.09 9.80 -27.30
N VAL A 21 -13.71 9.18 -26.31
CA VAL A 21 -13.54 7.77 -25.94
C VAL A 21 -14.79 6.94 -26.24
N SER A 22 -15.64 7.41 -27.19
CA SER A 22 -16.89 6.75 -27.53
C SER A 22 -16.70 5.42 -28.28
N ASP A 23 -15.59 5.26 -28.99
CA ASP A 23 -15.22 4.01 -29.68
C ASP A 23 -13.94 3.45 -29.08
N SER A 24 -14.09 2.39 -28.29
CA SER A 24 -12.98 1.65 -27.67
C SER A 24 -12.55 0.40 -28.49
N THR A 25 -13.19 0.12 -29.61
CA THR A 25 -13.05 -1.15 -30.37
C THR A 25 -11.60 -1.45 -30.74
N ALA A 26 -10.89 -0.47 -31.28
CA ALA A 26 -9.50 -0.66 -31.71
C ALA A 26 -8.56 -0.95 -30.50
N ALA A 27 -8.71 -0.17 -29.41
CA ALA A 27 -7.90 -0.35 -28.22
C ALA A 27 -8.16 -1.70 -27.52
N LEU A 28 -9.41 -2.13 -27.46
CA LEU A 28 -9.78 -3.45 -26.93
C LEU A 28 -9.23 -4.58 -27.79
N ALA A 29 -9.22 -4.43 -29.12
CA ALA A 29 -8.62 -5.41 -30.02
C ALA A 29 -7.10 -5.53 -29.82
N GLU A 30 -6.39 -4.43 -29.51
CA GLU A 30 -4.97 -4.44 -29.15
C GLU A 30 -4.72 -5.20 -27.84
N VAL A 31 -5.58 -4.99 -26.83
CA VAL A 31 -5.55 -5.74 -25.56
C VAL A 31 -5.69 -7.25 -25.84
N ASP A 32 -6.71 -7.64 -26.60
CA ASP A 32 -6.97 -9.06 -26.94
C ASP A 32 -5.82 -9.67 -27.75
N ALA A 33 -5.23 -8.90 -28.68
CA ALA A 33 -4.07 -9.34 -29.44
C ALA A 33 -2.83 -9.56 -28.56
N ALA A 34 -2.62 -8.72 -27.56
CA ALA A 34 -1.53 -8.90 -26.60
C ALA A 34 -1.76 -10.12 -25.70
N ILE A 35 -2.99 -10.35 -25.26
CA ILE A 35 -3.36 -11.53 -24.47
C ILE A 35 -3.13 -12.80 -25.30
N ALA A 36 -3.53 -12.82 -26.57
CA ALA A 36 -3.38 -13.97 -27.44
C ALA A 36 -1.91 -14.37 -27.71
N GLN A 37 -0.96 -13.46 -27.55
CA GLN A 37 0.47 -13.68 -27.77
C GLN A 37 1.23 -14.17 -26.54
N GLY A 38 0.67 -14.07 -25.37
CA GLY A 38 1.38 -14.36 -24.13
C GLY A 38 1.08 -15.74 -23.53
N PRO A 39 1.81 -16.11 -22.46
CA PRO A 39 1.58 -17.36 -21.75
C PRO A 39 0.29 -17.35 -20.93
N TYR A 40 -0.21 -16.19 -20.52
CA TYR A 40 -1.42 -16.08 -19.71
C TYR A 40 -2.64 -15.79 -20.57
N ARG A 41 -3.75 -16.45 -20.27
CA ARG A 41 -5.07 -16.24 -20.86
C ARG A 41 -5.99 -15.58 -19.86
N ASP A 42 -7.09 -15.00 -20.32
CA ASP A 42 -8.12 -14.32 -19.52
C ASP A 42 -9.09 -15.31 -18.83
N ASP A 43 -8.56 -16.40 -18.30
CA ASP A 43 -9.27 -17.37 -17.49
C ASP A 43 -8.50 -17.67 -16.19
N TRP A 44 -9.24 -18.01 -15.13
CA TRP A 44 -8.66 -18.24 -13.82
C TRP A 44 -7.68 -19.42 -13.77
N ASP A 45 -7.88 -20.45 -14.57
CA ASP A 45 -6.99 -21.62 -14.59
C ASP A 45 -5.61 -21.25 -15.12
N SER A 46 -5.57 -20.41 -16.16
CA SER A 46 -4.32 -19.86 -16.68
C SER A 46 -3.68 -18.87 -15.70
N LEU A 47 -4.47 -17.99 -15.09
CA LEU A 47 -3.96 -16.95 -14.18
C LEU A 47 -3.42 -17.53 -12.87
N ARG A 48 -3.89 -18.70 -12.40
CA ARG A 48 -3.33 -19.40 -11.24
C ARG A 48 -1.91 -19.95 -11.47
N ALA A 49 -1.40 -19.93 -12.70
CA ALA A 49 0.00 -20.23 -12.99
C ALA A 49 0.95 -19.07 -12.59
N TYR A 50 0.40 -17.94 -12.14
CA TYR A 50 1.18 -16.84 -11.62
C TYR A 50 1.89 -17.24 -10.32
N GLU A 51 3.16 -16.86 -10.21
CA GLU A 51 3.94 -17.02 -8.99
C GLU A 51 4.35 -15.64 -8.46
N VAL A 52 4.18 -15.44 -7.16
CA VAL A 52 4.59 -14.19 -6.51
C VAL A 52 6.11 -14.04 -6.62
N PRO A 53 6.61 -12.95 -7.22
CA PRO A 53 8.04 -12.75 -7.40
C PRO A 53 8.82 -12.78 -6.09
N ARG A 54 10.01 -13.38 -6.15
CA ARG A 54 10.88 -13.44 -4.97
C ARG A 54 11.27 -12.06 -4.46
N TRP A 55 11.54 -11.12 -5.38
CA TRP A 55 11.88 -9.75 -5.01
C TRP A 55 10.78 -9.10 -4.15
N TYR A 56 9.49 -9.37 -4.48
CA TYR A 56 8.36 -8.83 -3.73
C TYR A 56 8.23 -9.51 -2.35
N ALA A 57 8.37 -10.84 -2.31
CA ALA A 57 8.37 -11.58 -1.05
C ALA A 57 9.53 -11.19 -0.11
N ASP A 58 10.63 -10.65 -0.65
CA ASP A 58 11.80 -10.18 0.09
C ASP A 58 11.72 -8.68 0.46
N ALA A 59 10.92 -7.88 -0.25
CA ALA A 59 10.84 -6.42 -0.13
C ALA A 59 10.28 -5.94 1.22
N LYS A 60 9.24 -6.55 1.75
CA LYS A 60 8.63 -6.36 3.08
C LYS A 60 8.05 -4.99 3.39
N PHE A 61 8.59 -3.88 2.84
CA PHE A 61 8.17 -2.53 3.16
C PHE A 61 8.11 -1.66 1.91
N GLY A 62 6.97 -1.01 1.69
CA GLY A 62 6.73 -0.05 0.62
C GLY A 62 6.04 1.21 1.13
N ILE A 63 6.07 2.27 0.32
CA ILE A 63 5.36 3.53 0.59
C ILE A 63 4.16 3.64 -0.35
N PHE A 64 3.01 3.95 0.22
CA PHE A 64 1.80 4.32 -0.47
C PHE A 64 1.62 5.84 -0.45
N LEU A 65 1.02 6.42 -1.47
CA LEU A 65 0.79 7.86 -1.54
C LEU A 65 -0.65 8.15 -1.94
N HIS A 66 -1.43 8.68 -0.99
CA HIS A 66 -2.72 9.27 -1.30
C HIS A 66 -2.57 10.78 -1.47
N TRP A 67 -2.42 11.19 -2.70
CA TRP A 67 -2.30 12.56 -3.15
C TRP A 67 -3.33 12.85 -4.24
N GLY A 68 -3.80 14.07 -4.36
CA GLY A 68 -4.80 14.42 -5.37
C GLY A 68 -5.54 15.69 -5.02
N VAL A 69 -6.51 16.03 -5.85
CA VAL A 69 -7.36 17.21 -5.68
C VAL A 69 -8.08 17.20 -4.33
N TYR A 70 -8.40 16.03 -3.80
CA TYR A 70 -9.03 15.85 -2.49
C TYR A 70 -8.16 16.32 -1.30
N SER A 71 -6.87 16.55 -1.50
CA SER A 71 -5.99 17.16 -0.48
C SER A 71 -6.18 18.67 -0.35
N VAL A 72 -6.80 19.33 -1.33
CA VAL A 72 -6.98 20.80 -1.34
C VAL A 72 -7.93 21.27 -0.25
N PRO A 73 -9.14 20.68 -0.06
CA PRO A 73 -10.02 21.08 1.04
C PRO A 73 -9.44 20.76 2.43
N ALA A 74 -8.47 19.86 2.53
CA ALA A 74 -7.79 19.49 3.76
C ALA A 74 -8.73 19.14 4.92
N PHE A 75 -9.89 18.58 4.63
CA PHE A 75 -10.96 18.35 5.59
C PHE A 75 -11.48 16.91 5.53
N SER A 76 -11.53 16.24 6.66
CA SER A 76 -12.07 14.90 6.85
C SER A 76 -11.20 13.79 6.28
N SER A 77 -11.25 13.52 4.98
CA SER A 77 -10.46 12.49 4.31
C SER A 77 -10.53 12.66 2.78
N GLU A 78 -9.89 11.76 2.04
CA GLU A 78 -9.98 11.63 0.57
C GLU A 78 -11.42 11.41 0.07
N TRP A 79 -12.31 10.94 0.94
CA TRP A 79 -13.75 10.82 0.66
C TRP A 79 -14.49 12.15 0.63
N TYR A 80 -13.82 13.26 0.95
CA TYR A 80 -14.43 14.59 0.85
C TYR A 80 -15.07 14.84 -0.50
N SER A 81 -14.42 14.39 -1.58
CA SER A 81 -14.93 14.52 -2.95
C SER A 81 -16.33 13.89 -3.17
N ARG A 82 -16.69 12.85 -2.39
CA ARG A 82 -18.01 12.25 -2.33
C ARG A 82 -18.90 12.90 -1.28
N THR A 83 -18.37 12.98 -0.05
CA THR A 83 -19.20 13.33 1.12
C THR A 83 -19.63 14.80 1.11
N MET A 84 -18.90 15.70 0.42
CA MET A 84 -19.36 17.06 0.19
C MET A 84 -20.68 17.12 -0.57
N TYR A 85 -20.99 16.13 -1.41
CA TYR A 85 -22.25 16.04 -2.15
C TYR A 85 -23.35 15.22 -1.43
N LEU A 86 -23.11 14.72 -0.23
CA LEU A 86 -24.10 13.97 0.54
C LEU A 86 -24.76 14.88 1.57
N GLU A 87 -26.02 15.30 1.32
CA GLU A 87 -26.77 16.13 2.25
C GLU A 87 -26.83 15.49 3.65
N GLY A 88 -26.59 16.29 4.68
CA GLY A 88 -26.61 15.85 6.07
C GLY A 88 -25.25 15.39 6.63
N THR A 89 -24.21 15.27 5.82
CA THR A 89 -22.85 15.03 6.29
C THR A 89 -22.22 16.33 6.82
N ARG A 90 -21.20 16.18 7.66
CA ARG A 90 -20.41 17.34 8.13
C ARG A 90 -19.62 17.99 6.98
N GLU A 91 -19.19 17.20 5.99
CA GLU A 91 -18.45 17.66 4.83
C GLU A 91 -19.34 18.52 3.91
N HIS A 92 -20.60 18.12 3.71
CA HIS A 92 -21.57 18.93 2.97
C HIS A 92 -21.83 20.28 3.68
N ALA A 93 -22.03 20.27 5.00
CA ALA A 93 -22.22 21.49 5.78
C ALA A 93 -20.97 22.39 5.74
N HIS A 94 -19.78 21.81 5.92
CA HIS A 94 -18.50 22.51 5.81
C HIS A 94 -18.33 23.14 4.42
N HIS A 95 -18.67 22.39 3.36
CA HIS A 95 -18.55 22.90 1.99
C HIS A 95 -19.41 24.13 1.76
N LEU A 96 -20.70 24.08 2.17
CA LEU A 96 -21.61 25.22 2.05
C LEU A 96 -21.13 26.45 2.85
N GLU A 97 -20.63 26.24 4.05
CA GLU A 97 -20.13 27.31 4.92
C GLU A 97 -18.83 27.91 4.38
N THR A 98 -17.94 27.06 3.87
CA THR A 98 -16.58 27.44 3.48
C THR A 98 -16.52 27.89 2.02
N TYR A 99 -17.14 27.20 1.10
CA TYR A 99 -16.97 27.42 -0.34
C TYR A 99 -18.26 27.91 -1.02
N GLY A 100 -19.41 27.84 -0.36
CA GLY A 100 -20.70 28.25 -0.92
C GLY A 100 -21.46 27.13 -1.62
N PRO A 101 -22.49 27.47 -2.41
CA PRO A 101 -23.33 26.49 -3.08
C PRO A 101 -22.55 25.61 -4.08
N HIS A 102 -22.85 24.32 -4.12
CA HIS A 102 -22.20 23.34 -5.02
C HIS A 102 -22.46 23.62 -6.51
N SER A 103 -23.49 24.37 -6.86
CA SER A 103 -23.73 24.86 -8.23
C SER A 103 -22.81 26.04 -8.61
N GLU A 104 -22.19 26.69 -7.59
CA GLU A 104 -21.26 27.80 -7.81
C GLU A 104 -19.80 27.38 -7.64
N PHE A 105 -19.52 26.50 -6.67
CA PHE A 105 -18.19 25.94 -6.40
C PHE A 105 -18.34 24.44 -6.13
N GLY A 106 -18.05 23.61 -7.13
CA GLY A 106 -18.07 22.16 -7.00
C GLY A 106 -16.67 21.57 -6.86
N TYR A 107 -16.57 20.23 -6.83
CA TYR A 107 -15.31 19.54 -6.60
C TYR A 107 -14.23 19.90 -7.66
N LYS A 108 -14.60 20.01 -8.94
CA LYS A 108 -13.68 20.43 -10.02
C LYS A 108 -12.99 21.78 -9.76
N ASP A 109 -13.63 22.65 -8.96
CA ASP A 109 -13.11 23.98 -8.68
C ASP A 109 -11.93 23.97 -7.70
N PHE A 110 -11.62 22.83 -7.09
CA PHE A 110 -10.38 22.62 -6.32
C PHE A 110 -9.16 22.36 -7.21
N ILE A 111 -9.35 21.92 -8.47
CA ILE A 111 -8.24 21.56 -9.37
C ILE A 111 -7.22 22.70 -9.56
N PRO A 112 -7.62 23.98 -9.77
CA PRO A 112 -6.65 25.07 -9.90
C PRO A 112 -5.78 25.31 -8.66
N SER A 113 -6.22 24.86 -7.48
CA SER A 113 -5.49 25.00 -6.20
C SER A 113 -4.65 23.77 -5.86
N PHE A 114 -4.76 22.70 -6.64
CA PHE A 114 -3.84 21.57 -6.59
C PHE A 114 -2.64 21.90 -7.47
N THR A 115 -1.65 22.61 -6.91
CA THR A 115 -0.58 23.27 -7.67
C THR A 115 0.70 22.47 -7.77
N MET A 116 1.02 21.67 -6.74
CA MET A 116 2.27 20.91 -6.64
C MET A 116 3.53 21.75 -6.93
N GLU A 117 3.51 23.04 -6.58
CA GLU A 117 4.59 24.00 -6.90
C GLU A 117 5.89 23.70 -6.18
N ASP A 118 5.84 23.09 -5.01
CA ASP A 118 7.00 22.68 -4.21
C ASP A 118 7.32 21.18 -4.37
N TYR A 119 6.71 20.51 -5.36
CA TYR A 119 6.93 19.09 -5.61
C TYR A 119 8.33 18.81 -6.17
N ASP A 120 9.13 18.10 -5.38
CA ASP A 120 10.44 17.58 -5.76
C ASP A 120 10.45 16.05 -5.71
N PRO A 121 10.22 15.36 -6.85
CA PRO A 121 10.16 13.90 -6.88
C PRO A 121 11.49 13.23 -6.48
N ALA A 122 12.63 13.89 -6.73
CA ALA A 122 13.92 13.34 -6.33
C ALA A 122 14.11 13.39 -4.81
N ALA A 123 13.70 14.51 -4.18
CA ALA A 123 13.72 14.63 -2.72
C ALA A 123 12.77 13.60 -2.05
N TRP A 124 11.59 13.36 -2.64
CA TRP A 124 10.65 12.36 -2.16
C TRP A 124 11.24 10.94 -2.27
N ALA A 125 11.74 10.56 -3.44
CA ALA A 125 12.35 9.25 -3.65
C ALA A 125 13.55 9.02 -2.70
N ALA A 126 14.37 10.05 -2.48
CA ALA A 126 15.46 10.00 -1.50
C ALA A 126 14.97 9.81 -0.07
N LEU A 127 13.87 10.46 0.34
CA LEU A 127 13.24 10.25 1.65
C LEU A 127 12.73 8.82 1.79
N PHE A 128 12.01 8.30 0.80
CA PHE A 128 11.49 6.93 0.81
C PHE A 128 12.61 5.89 0.89
N ARG A 129 13.70 6.13 0.16
CA ARG A 129 14.89 5.27 0.25
C ARG A 129 15.52 5.30 1.63
N ARG A 130 15.64 6.49 2.27
CA ARG A 130 16.13 6.61 3.66
C ARG A 130 15.20 5.93 4.65
N ALA A 131 13.89 6.00 4.43
CA ALA A 131 12.89 5.27 5.22
C ALA A 131 13.01 3.74 5.11
N GLY A 132 13.77 3.22 4.14
CA GLY A 132 13.96 1.79 3.93
C GLY A 132 12.97 1.18 2.93
N ALA A 133 12.15 1.99 2.25
CA ALA A 133 11.19 1.49 1.27
C ALA A 133 11.89 0.77 0.11
N GLN A 134 11.33 -0.37 -0.29
CA GLN A 134 11.78 -1.17 -1.42
C GLN A 134 10.91 -0.94 -2.67
N PHE A 135 9.68 -0.51 -2.49
CA PHE A 135 8.76 -0.15 -3.56
C PHE A 135 7.88 1.03 -3.15
N VAL A 136 7.33 1.73 -4.14
CA VAL A 136 6.41 2.85 -3.95
C VAL A 136 5.18 2.64 -4.83
N VAL A 137 4.01 2.97 -4.29
CA VAL A 137 2.71 2.84 -4.98
C VAL A 137 1.97 4.16 -4.87
N PRO A 138 2.25 5.15 -5.74
CA PRO A 138 1.44 6.37 -5.79
C PRO A 138 0.07 6.10 -6.42
N VAL A 139 -0.95 6.82 -5.96
CA VAL A 139 -2.27 6.83 -6.61
C VAL A 139 -2.13 7.42 -8.01
N ALA A 140 -2.47 6.64 -9.04
CA ALA A 140 -2.56 7.12 -10.41
C ALA A 140 -3.91 7.78 -10.70
N GLU A 141 -4.99 7.23 -10.18
CA GLU A 141 -6.34 7.79 -10.23
C GLU A 141 -7.16 7.29 -9.04
N HIS A 142 -7.73 8.21 -8.27
CA HIS A 142 -8.62 7.89 -7.15
C HIS A 142 -10.09 7.80 -7.61
N HIS A 143 -11.02 7.57 -6.67
CA HIS A 143 -12.46 7.52 -6.93
C HIS A 143 -13.02 8.84 -7.54
N ASP A 144 -12.33 9.96 -7.33
CA ASP A 144 -12.71 11.28 -7.85
C ASP A 144 -12.58 11.41 -9.38
N GLY A 145 -11.82 10.50 -10.01
CA GLY A 145 -11.66 10.45 -11.46
C GLY A 145 -10.62 11.42 -12.03
N PHE A 146 -9.85 12.12 -11.17
CA PHE A 146 -8.75 12.97 -11.63
C PHE A 146 -7.47 12.13 -11.79
N ALA A 147 -6.97 12.04 -13.02
CA ALA A 147 -5.77 11.29 -13.33
C ALA A 147 -4.50 12.08 -12.92
N MET A 148 -3.66 11.49 -12.05
CA MET A 148 -2.40 12.08 -11.59
C MET A 148 -1.26 11.96 -12.61
N TYR A 149 -1.57 11.51 -13.82
CA TYR A 149 -0.63 11.22 -14.91
C TYR A 149 -1.10 11.83 -16.22
N GLU A 150 -0.20 11.92 -17.21
CA GLU A 150 -0.55 12.31 -18.56
C GLU A 150 -1.42 11.23 -19.20
N SER A 151 -2.70 11.54 -19.44
CA SER A 151 -3.66 10.61 -20.03
C SER A 151 -4.13 11.09 -21.40
N ASP A 152 -4.19 10.14 -22.35
CA ASP A 152 -4.81 10.33 -23.67
C ASP A 152 -6.31 9.98 -23.65
N ARG A 153 -6.83 9.51 -22.50
CA ARG A 153 -8.22 9.06 -22.34
C ARG A 153 -9.12 10.02 -21.59
N THR A 154 -8.54 11.00 -20.92
CA THR A 154 -9.29 12.05 -20.23
C THR A 154 -8.53 13.37 -20.26
N ARG A 155 -9.24 14.48 -20.44
CA ARG A 155 -8.67 15.82 -20.24
C ARG A 155 -8.49 16.18 -18.77
N TRP A 156 -9.13 15.46 -17.86
CA TRP A 156 -9.08 15.68 -16.42
C TRP A 156 -7.86 14.99 -15.81
N ASN A 157 -6.70 15.57 -16.09
CA ASN A 157 -5.43 15.00 -15.66
C ASN A 157 -4.41 16.08 -15.27
N ALA A 158 -3.46 15.69 -14.42
CA ALA A 158 -2.46 16.56 -13.83
C ALA A 158 -1.49 17.18 -14.86
N ALA A 159 -1.30 16.54 -16.02
CA ALA A 159 -0.44 17.09 -17.06
C ALA A 159 -1.09 18.28 -17.81
N GLN A 160 -2.42 18.32 -17.85
CA GLN A 160 -3.16 19.37 -18.55
C GLN A 160 -3.77 20.41 -17.61
N MET A 161 -4.05 20.05 -16.35
CA MET A 161 -4.75 20.88 -15.38
C MET A 161 -4.01 20.90 -14.04
N GLY A 162 -4.35 21.83 -13.15
CA GLY A 162 -3.70 21.96 -11.86
C GLY A 162 -2.19 22.17 -12.00
N PRO A 163 -1.35 21.21 -11.62
CA PRO A 163 0.11 21.33 -11.66
C PRO A 163 0.70 21.41 -13.08
N ARG A 164 -0.04 21.00 -14.09
CA ARG A 164 0.38 20.95 -15.50
C ARG A 164 1.70 20.20 -15.71
N ARG A 165 1.81 19.06 -15.05
CA ARG A 165 2.94 18.14 -15.19
C ARG A 165 2.50 16.69 -14.95
N ASP A 166 3.22 15.76 -15.51
CA ASP A 166 3.00 14.32 -15.26
C ASP A 166 3.60 13.95 -13.89
N VAL A 167 2.84 14.23 -12.82
CA VAL A 167 3.34 14.06 -11.44
C VAL A 167 3.62 12.60 -11.11
N LEU A 168 2.82 11.67 -11.65
CA LEU A 168 3.06 10.23 -11.50
C LEU A 168 4.34 9.82 -12.21
N GLY A 169 4.49 10.17 -13.48
CA GLY A 169 5.66 9.82 -14.28
C GLY A 169 6.96 10.37 -13.70
N ASP A 170 6.95 11.61 -13.22
CA ASP A 170 8.09 12.23 -12.56
C ASP A 170 8.52 11.46 -11.30
N LEU A 171 7.58 11.03 -10.44
CA LEU A 171 7.91 10.25 -9.25
C LEU A 171 8.43 8.87 -9.59
N LEU A 172 7.83 8.20 -10.58
CA LEU A 172 8.27 6.87 -10.98
C LEU A 172 9.66 6.89 -11.60
N ALA A 173 10.01 7.94 -12.35
CA ALA A 173 11.37 8.14 -12.86
C ALA A 173 12.38 8.37 -11.72
N ALA A 174 12.04 9.25 -10.77
CA ALA A 174 12.88 9.49 -9.60
C ALA A 174 13.04 8.25 -8.70
N SER A 175 12.04 7.40 -8.64
CA SER A 175 12.08 6.14 -7.89
C SER A 175 13.05 5.13 -8.53
N ASP A 176 13.09 5.03 -9.87
CA ASP A 176 14.09 4.23 -10.57
C ASP A 176 15.52 4.70 -10.26
N ASP A 177 15.76 6.01 -10.28
CA ASP A 177 17.06 6.59 -9.95
C ASP A 177 17.46 6.31 -8.49
N ALA A 178 16.50 6.27 -7.58
CA ALA A 178 16.69 5.89 -6.18
C ALA A 178 16.75 4.36 -5.95
N SER A 179 16.60 3.54 -6.97
CA SER A 179 16.53 2.06 -6.89
C SER A 179 15.35 1.57 -6.03
N ILE A 180 14.20 2.21 -6.15
CA ILE A 180 12.93 1.83 -5.55
C ILE A 180 12.03 1.28 -6.65
N VAL A 181 11.43 0.10 -6.42
CA VAL A 181 10.53 -0.52 -7.40
C VAL A 181 9.28 0.33 -7.58
N ARG A 182 8.92 0.57 -8.85
CA ARG A 182 7.77 1.38 -9.23
C ARG A 182 6.45 0.63 -9.13
N GLY A 183 5.47 1.25 -8.52
CA GLY A 183 4.07 0.81 -8.52
C GLY A 183 3.13 1.92 -8.93
N ALA A 184 1.86 1.59 -9.04
CA ALA A 184 0.76 2.53 -9.23
C ALA A 184 -0.53 1.91 -8.68
N SER A 185 -1.44 2.75 -8.17
CA SER A 185 -2.77 2.28 -7.76
C SER A 185 -3.88 2.90 -8.58
N SER A 186 -4.95 2.14 -8.75
CA SER A 186 -6.19 2.59 -9.39
C SER A 186 -7.38 2.32 -8.48
N HIS A 187 -8.11 3.38 -8.16
CA HIS A 187 -9.32 3.36 -7.35
C HIS A 187 -10.56 3.72 -8.18
N ARG A 188 -10.43 3.81 -9.50
CA ARG A 188 -11.45 4.31 -10.42
C ARG A 188 -12.73 3.49 -10.44
N ALA A 189 -12.74 2.25 -10.00
CA ALA A 189 -13.92 1.38 -10.13
C ALA A 189 -15.20 2.02 -9.57
N GLU A 190 -15.14 2.65 -8.39
CA GLU A 190 -16.26 3.32 -7.74
C GLU A 190 -16.70 4.63 -8.41
N HIS A 191 -15.91 5.20 -9.28
CA HIS A 191 -16.27 6.46 -9.95
C HIS A 191 -17.63 6.37 -10.65
N TRP A 192 -18.09 5.18 -11.00
CA TRP A 192 -19.41 4.90 -11.55
C TRP A 192 -20.56 5.59 -10.81
N PHE A 193 -20.50 5.64 -9.48
CA PHE A 193 -21.53 6.27 -8.65
C PHE A 193 -20.98 7.33 -7.69
N PHE A 194 -19.68 7.50 -7.60
CA PHE A 194 -19.02 8.24 -6.51
C PHE A 194 -19.58 9.64 -6.28
N MET A 195 -19.90 10.36 -7.34
CA MET A 195 -20.44 11.73 -7.30
C MET A 195 -21.99 11.79 -7.26
N ASN A 196 -22.69 10.66 -7.05
CA ASN A 196 -24.13 10.55 -7.20
C ASN A 196 -24.97 11.43 -6.25
N GLY A 197 -24.40 11.81 -5.10
CA GLY A 197 -25.05 12.72 -4.16
C GLY A 197 -25.41 14.06 -4.79
N GLY A 198 -24.51 14.63 -5.58
CA GLY A 198 -24.71 15.89 -6.29
C GLY A 198 -25.80 15.86 -7.34
N ALA A 199 -26.21 14.67 -7.81
CA ALA A 199 -27.35 14.54 -8.71
C ALA A 199 -28.73 14.71 -8.04
N ARG A 200 -28.77 14.90 -6.70
CA ARG A 200 -30.01 14.95 -5.92
C ARG A 200 -30.46 16.36 -5.56
N PHE A 201 -29.60 17.35 -5.72
CA PHE A 201 -29.88 18.77 -5.44
C PHE A 201 -29.21 19.67 -6.49
N ASP A 202 -29.35 20.99 -6.36
CA ASP A 202 -28.73 21.96 -7.26
C ASP A 202 -27.18 21.97 -7.06
N SER A 203 -26.48 21.33 -8.00
CA SER A 203 -25.00 21.19 -7.99
C SER A 203 -24.47 21.18 -9.43
N ASP A 204 -23.17 21.24 -9.58
CA ASP A 204 -22.46 21.15 -10.85
C ASP A 204 -22.33 19.71 -11.41
N VAL A 205 -22.68 18.68 -10.62
CA VAL A 205 -22.51 17.27 -11.00
C VAL A 205 -23.28 16.88 -12.26
N LEU A 206 -24.44 17.49 -12.51
CA LEU A 206 -25.24 17.22 -13.69
C LEU A 206 -25.05 18.27 -14.81
N ASP A 207 -24.10 19.19 -14.66
CA ASP A 207 -23.80 20.16 -15.72
C ASP A 207 -23.20 19.43 -16.95
N PRO A 208 -23.81 19.54 -18.14
CA PRO A 208 -23.32 18.87 -19.34
C PRO A 208 -21.87 19.19 -19.72
N ALA A 209 -21.36 20.36 -19.31
CA ALA A 209 -19.98 20.77 -19.59
C ALA A 209 -18.93 19.94 -18.86
N TYR A 210 -19.32 19.25 -17.76
CA TYR A 210 -18.42 18.52 -16.86
C TYR A 210 -18.76 17.03 -16.71
N GLN A 211 -19.63 16.49 -17.58
CA GLN A 211 -20.06 15.09 -17.51
C GLN A 211 -18.91 14.09 -17.76
N ASP A 212 -17.89 14.50 -18.46
CA ASP A 212 -16.67 13.71 -18.67
C ASP A 212 -15.73 13.69 -17.45
N PHE A 213 -16.06 14.49 -16.41
CA PHE A 213 -15.43 14.42 -15.08
C PHE A 213 -16.33 13.72 -14.05
N TYR A 214 -17.54 14.22 -13.84
CA TYR A 214 -18.45 13.72 -12.80
C TYR A 214 -19.22 12.47 -13.21
N GLY A 215 -19.36 12.24 -14.50
CA GLY A 215 -20.14 11.12 -14.99
C GLY A 215 -19.48 9.76 -14.77
N PRO A 216 -20.28 8.74 -14.69
CA PRO A 216 -21.73 8.76 -14.90
C PRO A 216 -22.57 9.15 -13.68
N ALA A 217 -22.02 9.32 -12.48
CA ALA A 217 -22.70 9.75 -11.24
C ALA A 217 -24.08 9.08 -11.06
N GLN A 218 -24.12 7.73 -11.21
CA GLN A 218 -25.37 6.98 -11.15
C GLN A 218 -26.05 7.19 -9.80
N ARG A 219 -27.35 7.44 -9.80
CA ARG A 219 -28.11 7.75 -8.58
C ARG A 219 -28.12 6.63 -7.56
N GLU A 220 -27.92 5.40 -8.01
CA GLU A 220 -27.86 4.20 -7.19
C GLU A 220 -26.57 3.43 -7.51
N GLU A 221 -26.08 2.66 -6.54
CA GLU A 221 -24.91 1.80 -6.69
C GLU A 221 -25.26 0.54 -7.50
N THR A 222 -25.65 0.73 -8.74
CA THR A 222 -25.97 -0.35 -9.67
C THR A 222 -24.72 -0.88 -10.35
N ALA A 223 -24.81 -2.09 -10.92
CA ALA A 223 -23.72 -2.62 -11.73
C ALA A 223 -23.32 -1.63 -12.84
N PRO A 224 -22.01 -1.40 -13.06
CA PRO A 224 -21.56 -0.51 -14.11
C PRO A 224 -21.90 -1.04 -15.50
N ASN A 225 -22.09 -0.12 -16.44
CA ASN A 225 -22.32 -0.48 -17.83
C ASN A 225 -20.99 -0.83 -18.54
N GLU A 226 -21.11 -1.47 -19.70
CA GLU A 226 -19.98 -1.90 -20.51
C GLU A 226 -18.98 -0.77 -20.80
N ARG A 227 -19.47 0.43 -21.13
CA ARG A 227 -18.62 1.59 -21.40
C ARG A 227 -17.73 1.98 -20.21
N HIS A 228 -18.26 1.94 -18.99
CA HIS A 228 -17.48 2.24 -17.78
C HIS A 228 -16.42 1.14 -17.52
N LEU A 229 -16.80 -0.12 -17.72
CA LEU A 229 -15.90 -1.27 -17.54
C LEU A 229 -14.75 -1.24 -18.57
N GLU A 230 -15.05 -0.93 -19.83
CA GLU A 230 -14.05 -0.75 -20.89
C GLU A 230 -13.12 0.44 -20.60
N ASP A 231 -13.67 1.57 -20.14
CA ASP A 231 -12.89 2.74 -19.78
C ASP A 231 -11.97 2.45 -18.58
N TRP A 232 -12.45 1.74 -17.54
CA TRP A 232 -11.64 1.28 -16.43
C TRP A 232 -10.47 0.41 -16.89
N LEU A 233 -10.74 -0.58 -17.76
CA LEU A 233 -9.71 -1.45 -18.32
C LEU A 233 -8.69 -0.64 -19.10
N LEU A 234 -9.13 0.21 -20.03
CA LEU A 234 -8.24 0.92 -20.94
C LEU A 234 -7.44 2.02 -20.26
N ARG A 235 -7.95 2.68 -19.22
CA ARG A 235 -7.15 3.59 -18.39
C ARG A 235 -6.05 2.85 -17.63
N THR A 236 -6.36 1.66 -17.11
CA THR A 236 -5.35 0.84 -16.45
C THR A 236 -4.30 0.33 -17.43
N VAL A 237 -4.72 -0.07 -18.64
CA VAL A 237 -3.80 -0.44 -19.74
C VAL A 237 -2.89 0.73 -20.12
N GLU A 238 -3.41 1.95 -20.17
CA GLU A 238 -2.61 3.15 -20.43
C GLU A 238 -1.52 3.34 -19.36
N ILE A 239 -1.84 3.17 -18.08
CA ILE A 239 -0.85 3.22 -16.98
C ILE A 239 0.21 2.12 -17.16
N ILE A 240 -0.21 0.90 -17.48
CA ILE A 240 0.69 -0.26 -17.70
C ILE A 240 1.68 0.04 -18.82
N ASP A 241 1.21 0.50 -19.97
CA ASP A 241 2.07 0.68 -21.14
C ASP A 241 2.96 1.91 -21.04
N ARG A 242 2.44 3.01 -20.48
CA ARG A 242 3.18 4.26 -20.35
C ARG A 242 4.27 4.18 -19.30
N TYR A 243 3.97 3.63 -18.12
CA TYR A 243 4.87 3.67 -16.97
C TYR A 243 5.51 2.33 -16.62
N ARG A 244 4.98 1.22 -17.10
CA ARG A 244 5.47 -0.14 -16.82
C ARG A 244 5.72 -0.38 -15.33
N PRO A 245 4.75 -0.12 -14.45
CA PRO A 245 4.90 -0.37 -13.03
C PRO A 245 5.16 -1.87 -12.79
N GLN A 246 5.84 -2.21 -11.70
CA GLN A 246 6.01 -3.61 -11.26
C GLN A 246 5.02 -4.00 -10.17
N VAL A 247 4.35 -3.04 -9.56
CA VAL A 247 3.23 -3.25 -8.65
C VAL A 247 2.01 -2.50 -9.19
N LEU A 248 0.91 -3.20 -9.40
CA LEU A 248 -0.41 -2.61 -9.61
C LEU A 248 -1.26 -2.92 -8.39
N TRP A 249 -1.80 -1.89 -7.77
CA TRP A 249 -2.67 -2.02 -6.63
C TRP A 249 -4.08 -1.55 -6.98
N PHE A 250 -5.09 -2.35 -6.60
CA PHE A 250 -6.50 -2.04 -6.83
C PHE A 250 -7.25 -1.97 -5.53
N ASP A 251 -8.06 -0.93 -5.42
CA ASP A 251 -9.03 -0.79 -4.37
C ASP A 251 -10.23 -1.71 -4.59
N TRP A 252 -11.10 -1.76 -3.59
CA TRP A 252 -12.33 -2.54 -3.61
C TRP A 252 -13.27 -2.12 -4.75
N TRP A 253 -14.40 -2.78 -4.86
CA TRP A 253 -15.46 -2.67 -5.85
C TRP A 253 -15.20 -3.38 -7.18
N ILE A 254 -13.97 -3.70 -7.53
CA ILE A 254 -13.66 -4.56 -8.68
C ILE A 254 -14.03 -6.03 -8.46
N GLU A 255 -14.44 -6.42 -7.24
CA GLU A 255 -15.04 -7.73 -6.93
C GLU A 255 -16.49 -7.85 -7.41
N GLN A 256 -17.11 -6.74 -7.86
CA GLN A 256 -18.45 -6.80 -8.46
C GLN A 256 -18.47 -7.73 -9.68
N PRO A 257 -19.48 -8.60 -9.81
CA PRO A 257 -19.51 -9.60 -10.90
C PRO A 257 -19.34 -9.01 -12.30
N ALA A 258 -19.75 -7.76 -12.52
CA ALA A 258 -19.61 -7.09 -13.80
C ALA A 258 -18.14 -6.82 -14.17
N PHE A 259 -17.25 -6.64 -13.18
CA PHE A 259 -15.82 -6.43 -13.41
C PHE A 259 -15.07 -7.73 -13.72
N GLU A 260 -15.54 -8.90 -13.29
CA GLU A 260 -14.79 -10.15 -13.39
C GLU A 260 -14.18 -10.43 -14.77
N PRO A 261 -14.89 -10.30 -15.90
CA PRO A 261 -14.30 -10.50 -17.23
C PRO A 261 -13.18 -9.50 -17.54
N TYR A 262 -13.31 -8.27 -17.07
CA TYR A 262 -12.34 -7.20 -17.30
C TYR A 262 -11.12 -7.35 -16.39
N VAL A 263 -11.30 -7.78 -15.15
CA VAL A 263 -10.21 -8.12 -14.21
C VAL A 263 -9.35 -9.24 -14.76
N ARG A 264 -9.94 -10.30 -15.33
CA ARG A 264 -9.19 -11.40 -15.96
C ARG A 264 -8.42 -10.92 -17.19
N ARG A 265 -9.05 -10.13 -18.06
CA ARG A 265 -8.39 -9.54 -19.24
C ARG A 265 -7.21 -8.66 -18.83
N LEU A 266 -7.40 -7.83 -17.81
CA LEU A 266 -6.36 -6.96 -17.28
C LEU A 266 -5.17 -7.76 -16.74
N ALA A 267 -5.43 -8.78 -15.91
CA ALA A 267 -4.38 -9.62 -15.35
C ALA A 267 -3.58 -10.34 -16.46
N ALA A 268 -4.27 -10.97 -17.41
CA ALA A 268 -3.63 -11.64 -18.54
C ALA A 268 -2.80 -10.65 -19.36
N TYR A 269 -3.35 -9.47 -19.65
CA TYR A 269 -2.63 -8.42 -20.37
C TYR A 269 -1.36 -8.00 -19.63
N TYR A 270 -1.47 -7.66 -18.37
CA TYR A 270 -0.36 -7.14 -17.57
C TYR A 270 0.76 -8.19 -17.40
N TYR A 271 0.41 -9.43 -17.08
CA TYR A 271 1.40 -10.50 -16.94
C TYR A 271 2.10 -10.81 -18.28
N ASN A 272 1.37 -10.77 -19.40
CA ASN A 272 1.95 -10.95 -20.73
C ASN A 272 2.86 -9.79 -21.13
N ARG A 273 2.48 -8.54 -20.82
CA ARG A 273 3.34 -7.37 -21.04
C ARG A 273 4.61 -7.45 -20.19
N ALA A 274 4.48 -7.86 -18.93
CA ALA A 274 5.62 -8.06 -18.04
C ALA A 274 6.60 -9.12 -18.58
N ALA A 275 6.07 -10.25 -19.07
CA ALA A 275 6.89 -11.27 -19.72
C ALA A 275 7.64 -10.72 -20.96
N GLN A 276 6.98 -9.88 -21.77
CA GLN A 276 7.62 -9.22 -22.92
C GLN A 276 8.74 -8.25 -22.49
N TRP A 277 8.58 -7.58 -21.33
CA TRP A 277 9.61 -6.68 -20.79
C TRP A 277 10.74 -7.41 -20.05
N GLY A 278 10.59 -8.73 -19.83
CA GLY A 278 11.51 -9.51 -18.99
C GLY A 278 11.49 -9.06 -17.54
N ARG A 279 10.33 -8.65 -17.04
CA ARG A 279 10.12 -8.20 -15.65
C ARG A 279 9.08 -9.07 -14.95
N GLU A 280 9.27 -9.24 -13.66
CA GLU A 280 8.29 -9.85 -12.77
C GLU A 280 7.45 -8.75 -12.14
N VAL A 281 6.14 -8.96 -12.06
CA VAL A 281 5.16 -7.96 -11.61
C VAL A 281 4.19 -8.55 -10.60
N VAL A 282 3.51 -7.66 -9.86
CA VAL A 282 2.53 -8.00 -8.82
C VAL A 282 1.25 -7.21 -9.05
N ILE A 283 0.11 -7.87 -8.86
CA ILE A 283 -1.19 -7.23 -8.65
C ILE A 283 -1.58 -7.41 -7.19
N ASN A 284 -1.91 -6.31 -6.49
CA ASN A 284 -2.54 -6.35 -5.18
C ASN A 284 -4.04 -6.09 -5.33
N TYR A 285 -4.86 -6.83 -4.58
CA TYR A 285 -6.32 -6.75 -4.66
C TYR A 285 -6.97 -6.99 -3.30
N LYS A 286 -8.17 -6.46 -3.13
CA LYS A 286 -9.01 -6.63 -1.94
C LYS A 286 -10.16 -7.60 -2.19
N TRP A 287 -10.66 -8.21 -1.13
CA TRP A 287 -11.81 -9.10 -1.11
C TRP A 287 -11.66 -10.29 -2.07
N GLU A 288 -12.71 -10.64 -2.80
CA GLU A 288 -12.74 -11.77 -3.73
C GLU A 288 -12.57 -11.35 -5.20
N ALA A 289 -11.91 -10.21 -5.46
CA ALA A 289 -11.76 -9.68 -6.82
C ALA A 289 -10.93 -10.59 -7.74
N PHE A 290 -10.02 -11.37 -7.16
CA PHE A 290 -9.17 -12.33 -7.88
C PHE A 290 -9.32 -13.73 -7.31
N ALA A 291 -9.16 -14.74 -8.18
CA ALA A 291 -9.05 -16.12 -7.71
C ALA A 291 -7.77 -16.30 -6.88
N GLU A 292 -7.86 -17.08 -5.80
CA GLU A 292 -6.71 -17.37 -4.94
C GLU A 292 -5.52 -17.93 -5.76
N GLY A 293 -4.33 -17.38 -5.54
CA GLY A 293 -3.10 -17.75 -6.24
C GLY A 293 -2.87 -17.02 -7.56
N SER A 294 -3.83 -16.23 -8.06
CA SER A 294 -3.66 -15.49 -9.33
C SER A 294 -3.13 -14.06 -9.15
N ALA A 295 -3.06 -13.56 -7.90
CA ALA A 295 -2.54 -12.25 -7.53
C ALA A 295 -2.27 -12.22 -6.01
N VAL A 296 -1.83 -11.12 -5.46
CA VAL A 296 -1.48 -10.95 -4.04
C VAL A 296 -2.64 -10.27 -3.29
N TYR A 297 -3.19 -10.98 -2.31
CA TYR A 297 -4.25 -10.46 -1.46
C TYR A 297 -3.77 -9.32 -0.58
N ASP A 298 -4.54 -8.25 -0.52
CA ASP A 298 -4.30 -7.08 0.31
C ASP A 298 -5.38 -6.95 1.39
N ILE A 299 -4.97 -6.61 2.61
CA ILE A 299 -5.87 -6.40 3.75
C ILE A 299 -5.73 -4.97 4.25
N GLU A 300 -6.82 -4.23 4.26
CA GLU A 300 -6.80 -2.82 4.63
C GLU A 300 -6.75 -2.61 6.14
N ARG A 301 -5.75 -1.83 6.61
CA ARG A 301 -5.61 -1.41 8.01
C ARG A 301 -5.78 -2.58 8.98
N GLY A 302 -5.10 -3.69 8.66
CA GLY A 302 -5.41 -4.92 9.35
C GLY A 302 -4.28 -5.92 9.48
N THR A 303 -4.62 -7.11 9.94
CA THR A 303 -3.67 -8.20 10.07
C THR A 303 -4.31 -9.56 9.88
N MET A 304 -3.49 -10.55 9.53
CA MET A 304 -3.89 -11.96 9.46
C MET A 304 -3.88 -12.62 10.83
N GLY A 305 -4.74 -13.61 11.03
CA GLY A 305 -4.83 -14.39 12.27
C GLY A 305 -3.66 -15.36 12.50
N GLY A 306 -2.73 -15.48 11.53
CA GLY A 306 -1.57 -16.36 11.61
C GLY A 306 -0.76 -16.35 10.32
N ILE A 307 0.22 -17.23 10.22
CA ILE A 307 1.10 -17.36 9.06
C ILE A 307 0.28 -17.76 7.82
N ARG A 308 0.45 -17.01 6.73
CA ARG A 308 -0.11 -17.36 5.41
C ARG A 308 0.92 -18.15 4.61
N PRO A 309 0.50 -19.21 3.89
CA PRO A 309 1.41 -19.99 3.06
C PRO A 309 1.93 -19.21 1.84
N VAL A 310 1.14 -18.24 1.36
CA VAL A 310 1.48 -17.36 0.24
C VAL A 310 1.68 -15.92 0.75
N PRO A 311 2.55 -15.12 0.11
CA PRO A 311 2.69 -13.71 0.45
C PRO A 311 1.38 -12.95 0.35
N TRP A 312 1.19 -11.99 1.23
CA TRP A 312 0.05 -11.07 1.26
C TRP A 312 0.54 -9.65 1.57
N GLN A 313 -0.34 -8.68 1.52
CA GLN A 313 -0.01 -7.28 1.86
C GLN A 313 -0.96 -6.75 2.92
N ASN A 314 -0.46 -5.86 3.76
CA ASN A 314 -1.24 -4.96 4.60
C ASN A 314 -0.99 -3.54 4.13
N ASP A 315 -2.01 -2.82 3.71
CA ASP A 315 -1.95 -1.39 3.51
C ASP A 315 -2.46 -0.65 4.76
N THR A 316 -1.70 0.31 5.23
CA THR A 316 -2.05 1.15 6.38
C THR A 316 -1.54 2.57 6.20
N SER A 317 -1.98 3.50 7.05
CA SER A 317 -1.58 4.90 6.98
C SER A 317 -0.87 5.34 8.26
N VAL A 318 0.01 6.32 8.12
CA VAL A 318 0.58 7.06 9.28
C VAL A 318 -0.51 7.79 10.07
N SER A 319 -1.61 8.16 9.41
CA SER A 319 -2.79 8.79 10.03
C SER A 319 -3.83 7.75 10.45
N ARG A 320 -4.48 7.98 11.61
CA ARG A 320 -5.54 7.11 12.12
C ARG A 320 -6.85 7.23 11.35
N SER A 321 -7.12 8.39 10.74
CA SER A 321 -8.46 8.72 10.23
C SER A 321 -8.52 9.07 8.74
N SER A 322 -7.39 9.28 8.07
CA SER A 322 -7.36 9.71 6.67
C SER A 322 -6.22 9.04 5.91
N TRP A 323 -6.43 8.80 4.62
CA TRP A 323 -5.38 8.39 3.71
C TRP A 323 -4.67 9.61 3.10
N CYS A 324 -5.38 10.70 2.81
CA CYS A 324 -4.80 11.93 2.30
C CYS A 324 -4.45 12.91 3.41
N TRP A 325 -3.68 13.94 3.07
CA TRP A 325 -3.42 15.04 3.99
C TRP A 325 -4.69 15.81 4.35
N VAL A 326 -4.88 16.04 5.65
CA VAL A 326 -5.94 16.89 6.22
C VAL A 326 -5.37 17.74 7.35
N GLU A 327 -6.01 18.88 7.64
CA GLU A 327 -5.65 19.67 8.82
C GLU A 327 -5.99 18.91 10.10
N GLY A 328 -5.08 18.92 11.07
CA GLY A 328 -5.30 18.31 12.37
C GLY A 328 -5.25 16.78 12.38
N HIS A 329 -4.38 16.18 11.57
CA HIS A 329 -4.11 14.74 11.61
C HIS A 329 -3.90 14.21 13.01
N GLU A 330 -4.46 13.03 13.28
CA GLU A 330 -4.08 12.19 14.40
C GLU A 330 -3.15 11.09 13.90
N TYR A 331 -1.86 11.23 14.21
CA TYR A 331 -0.85 10.28 13.76
C TYR A 331 -0.71 9.08 14.70
N LYS A 332 -0.34 7.93 14.15
CA LYS A 332 0.18 6.80 14.89
C LYS A 332 1.58 7.12 15.42
N SER A 333 2.02 6.44 16.47
CA SER A 333 3.41 6.52 16.90
C SER A 333 4.33 5.70 15.96
N VAL A 334 5.61 6.06 15.91
CA VAL A 334 6.62 5.29 15.16
C VAL A 334 6.71 3.86 15.69
N GLY A 335 6.56 3.67 17.01
CA GLY A 335 6.54 2.33 17.62
C GLY A 335 5.40 1.46 17.10
N GLU A 336 4.19 1.99 17.00
CA GLU A 336 3.04 1.29 16.41
C GLU A 336 3.31 0.84 14.98
N LEU A 337 3.85 1.73 14.13
CA LEU A 337 4.13 1.42 12.73
C LEU A 337 5.22 0.34 12.57
N ILE A 338 6.23 0.34 13.43
CA ILE A 338 7.26 -0.71 13.44
C ILE A 338 6.67 -2.05 13.93
N ILE A 339 5.77 -2.01 14.91
CA ILE A 339 5.06 -3.21 15.39
C ILE A 339 4.17 -3.78 14.29
N GLU A 340 3.43 -2.94 13.57
CA GLU A 340 2.61 -3.35 12.40
C GLU A 340 3.48 -4.00 11.32
N LEU A 341 4.66 -3.43 11.03
CA LEU A 341 5.62 -4.02 10.09
C LEU A 341 6.11 -5.39 10.59
N ALA A 342 6.53 -5.51 11.84
CA ALA A 342 7.00 -6.77 12.41
C ALA A 342 5.90 -7.84 12.44
N ASP A 343 4.66 -7.45 12.80
CA ASP A 343 3.49 -8.34 12.81
C ASP A 343 3.18 -8.86 11.40
N THR A 344 3.10 -7.96 10.44
CA THR A 344 2.83 -8.28 9.03
C THR A 344 3.89 -9.24 8.47
N VAL A 345 5.17 -8.94 8.69
CA VAL A 345 6.30 -9.74 8.16
C VAL A 345 6.35 -11.12 8.81
N SER A 346 6.10 -11.22 10.13
CA SER A 346 6.08 -12.50 10.85
C SER A 346 5.01 -13.46 10.34
N LYS A 347 3.98 -12.94 9.65
CA LYS A 347 2.85 -13.67 9.07
C LYS A 347 2.94 -13.86 7.55
N ASN A 348 4.13 -13.61 6.95
CA ASN A 348 4.44 -13.69 5.51
C ASN A 348 3.90 -12.52 4.68
N GLY A 349 3.69 -11.36 5.29
CA GLY A 349 3.17 -10.17 4.62
C GLY A 349 4.23 -9.14 4.25
N ASN A 350 3.82 -8.18 3.42
CA ASN A 350 4.49 -6.92 3.15
C ASN A 350 3.64 -5.76 3.70
N LEU A 351 4.27 -4.76 4.29
CA LEU A 351 3.59 -3.54 4.73
C LEU A 351 3.69 -2.47 3.63
N LEU A 352 2.57 -1.92 3.22
CA LEU A 352 2.46 -0.75 2.36
C LEU A 352 1.99 0.43 3.21
N LEU A 353 2.92 1.31 3.61
CA LEU A 353 2.66 2.43 4.53
C LEU A 353 2.33 3.70 3.76
N ASN A 354 1.14 4.21 3.96
CA ASN A 354 0.67 5.43 3.31
C ASN A 354 1.09 6.69 4.06
N ILE A 355 1.45 7.70 3.27
CA ILE A 355 1.54 9.10 3.65
C ILE A 355 0.65 9.95 2.75
N GLY A 356 0.27 11.15 3.22
CA GLY A 356 -0.60 12.09 2.51
C GLY A 356 0.11 13.40 2.18
N PRO A 357 0.72 13.54 0.99
CA PRO A 357 1.31 14.82 0.60
C PRO A 357 0.28 15.95 0.50
N LYS A 358 0.73 17.18 0.78
CA LYS A 358 -0.07 18.40 0.67
C LYS A 358 -0.30 18.81 -0.79
N PRO A 359 -1.30 19.64 -1.07
CA PRO A 359 -1.63 20.06 -2.44
C PRO A 359 -0.53 20.92 -3.11
N ASP A 360 0.37 21.52 -2.33
CA ASP A 360 1.55 22.23 -2.83
C ASP A 360 2.72 21.30 -3.21
N GLY A 361 2.62 20.01 -2.88
CA GLY A 361 3.68 19.03 -3.17
C GLY A 361 4.69 18.85 -2.03
N THR A 362 4.45 19.42 -0.85
CA THR A 362 5.25 19.13 0.32
C THR A 362 4.74 17.92 1.09
N ILE A 363 5.64 17.20 1.76
CA ILE A 363 5.30 16.20 2.77
C ILE A 363 5.37 16.88 4.14
N ALA A 364 4.36 16.67 4.99
CA ALA A 364 4.33 17.26 6.32
C ALA A 364 5.58 16.89 7.13
N ALA A 365 6.08 17.81 7.94
CA ALA A 365 7.30 17.59 8.73
C ALA A 365 7.18 16.37 9.65
N GLU A 366 6.02 16.18 10.24
CA GLU A 366 5.69 15.06 11.11
C GLU A 366 5.81 13.73 10.35
N GLU A 367 5.30 13.64 9.12
CA GLU A 367 5.40 12.44 8.29
C GLU A 367 6.85 12.17 7.85
N GLN A 368 7.61 13.23 7.53
CA GLN A 368 9.03 13.10 7.23
C GLN A 368 9.81 12.54 8.44
N GLU A 369 9.58 13.07 9.64
CA GLU A 369 10.22 12.60 10.87
C GLU A 369 9.85 11.14 11.19
N MET A 370 8.60 10.73 10.95
CA MET A 370 8.15 9.35 11.13
C MET A 370 8.88 8.41 10.16
N LEU A 371 8.96 8.77 8.88
CA LEU A 371 9.65 7.98 7.87
C LEU A 371 11.16 7.87 8.16
N GLU A 372 11.82 8.96 8.56
CA GLU A 372 13.23 8.95 8.93
C GLU A 372 13.48 8.11 10.18
N SER A 373 12.57 8.15 11.15
CA SER A 373 12.67 7.34 12.37
C SER A 373 12.49 5.84 12.09
N ILE A 374 11.56 5.45 11.20
CA ILE A 374 11.41 4.08 10.72
C ILE A 374 12.69 3.64 10.00
N GLY A 375 13.23 4.49 9.13
CA GLY A 375 14.47 4.23 8.42
C GLY A 375 15.67 4.03 9.35
N ALA A 376 15.79 4.85 10.39
CA ALA A 376 16.84 4.72 11.41
C ALA A 376 16.73 3.39 12.16
N TRP A 377 15.52 2.95 12.50
CA TRP A 377 15.31 1.64 13.10
C TRP A 377 15.68 0.51 12.14
N LEU A 378 15.21 0.58 10.88
CA LEU A 378 15.51 -0.43 9.85
C LEU A 378 17.01 -0.51 9.51
N ALA A 379 17.77 0.58 9.59
CA ALA A 379 19.20 0.57 9.39
C ALA A 379 19.93 -0.36 10.39
N GLY A 380 19.42 -0.46 11.62
CA GLY A 380 19.99 -1.35 12.63
C GLY A 380 19.35 -2.74 12.71
N HIS A 381 18.08 -2.85 12.32
CA HIS A 381 17.24 -4.04 12.56
C HIS A 381 16.72 -4.70 11.28
N GLY A 382 16.93 -4.10 10.11
CA GLY A 382 16.36 -4.55 8.84
C GLY A 382 16.75 -5.98 8.46
N GLU A 383 17.80 -6.54 9.03
CA GLU A 383 18.15 -7.95 8.87
C GLU A 383 17.05 -8.90 9.36
N SER A 384 16.29 -8.51 10.39
CA SER A 384 15.13 -9.27 10.90
C SER A 384 13.86 -9.08 10.08
N ILE A 385 13.86 -8.18 9.09
CA ILE A 385 12.72 -7.80 8.27
C ILE A 385 12.94 -8.24 6.82
N PHE A 386 13.90 -7.63 6.12
CA PHE A 386 14.11 -7.82 4.69
C PHE A 386 14.65 -9.22 4.35
N GLY A 387 14.08 -9.83 3.31
CA GLY A 387 14.49 -11.16 2.85
C GLY A 387 14.18 -12.30 3.81
N THR A 388 13.42 -12.03 4.87
CA THR A 388 13.02 -13.04 5.86
C THR A 388 11.77 -13.81 5.44
N ARG A 389 11.52 -14.90 6.16
CA ARG A 389 10.27 -15.68 6.09
C ARG A 389 9.72 -15.86 7.52
N PRO A 390 8.45 -16.20 7.68
CA PRO A 390 7.91 -16.57 8.98
C PRO A 390 8.74 -17.72 9.60
N TRP A 391 8.92 -17.65 10.92
CA TRP A 391 9.37 -18.82 11.65
C TRP A 391 8.20 -19.81 11.85
N ILE A 392 8.42 -20.93 12.56
CA ILE A 392 7.39 -21.95 12.78
C ILE A 392 6.15 -21.42 13.54
N VAL A 393 6.32 -20.37 14.35
CA VAL A 393 5.25 -19.57 14.95
C VAL A 393 5.49 -18.09 14.62
N ALA A 394 4.41 -17.34 14.35
CA ALA A 394 4.52 -15.93 14.03
C ALA A 394 4.76 -15.05 15.27
N GLU A 395 4.13 -15.43 16.39
CA GLU A 395 4.00 -14.57 17.55
C GLU A 395 4.01 -15.35 18.87
N GLU A 396 4.43 -14.67 19.92
CA GLU A 396 4.31 -15.12 21.31
C GLU A 396 3.89 -13.93 22.18
N GLY A 397 3.18 -14.18 23.27
CA GLY A 397 2.85 -13.21 24.29
C GLY A 397 1.37 -13.18 24.68
N PRO A 398 1.03 -12.35 25.69
CA PRO A 398 -0.33 -12.23 26.18
C PRO A 398 -1.23 -11.36 25.30
N THR A 399 -0.65 -10.41 24.52
CA THR A 399 -1.40 -9.46 23.71
C THR A 399 -1.77 -10.09 22.37
N ARG A 400 -3.06 -10.11 22.05
CA ARG A 400 -3.57 -10.64 20.79
C ARG A 400 -4.06 -9.52 19.89
N SER A 401 -3.55 -9.45 18.67
CA SER A 401 -4.10 -8.60 17.64
C SER A 401 -5.40 -9.23 17.10
N GLN A 402 -6.43 -8.40 16.93
CA GLN A 402 -7.64 -8.85 16.25
C GLN A 402 -7.34 -8.99 14.76
N ALA A 403 -7.63 -10.16 14.19
CA ALA A 403 -7.48 -10.37 12.74
C ALA A 403 -8.64 -9.73 11.98
N GLY A 404 -8.35 -9.30 10.75
CA GLY A 404 -9.32 -8.67 9.86
C GLY A 404 -8.88 -7.30 9.40
N SER A 405 -9.72 -6.66 8.58
CA SER A 405 -9.53 -5.28 8.10
C SER A 405 -10.00 -4.27 9.15
N PHE A 406 -9.49 -3.03 9.08
CA PHE A 406 -9.88 -1.88 9.90
C PHE A 406 -9.75 -2.12 11.42
N VAL A 407 -8.68 -2.78 11.84
CA VAL A 407 -8.42 -3.10 13.26
C VAL A 407 -7.31 -2.23 13.88
N ASP A 408 -6.72 -1.31 13.13
CA ASP A 408 -5.64 -0.40 13.54
C ASP A 408 -6.11 0.94 14.13
N GLY A 409 -7.41 1.09 14.39
CA GLY A 409 -8.02 2.35 14.84
C GLY A 409 -7.65 2.80 16.25
N ALA A 410 -7.05 1.92 17.07
CA ALA A 410 -6.63 2.23 18.43
C ALA A 410 -5.24 1.64 18.71
N GLU A 411 -4.45 2.35 19.52
CA GLU A 411 -3.15 1.86 19.98
C GLU A 411 -3.30 0.60 20.83
N VAL A 412 -2.51 -0.41 20.53
CA VAL A 412 -2.43 -1.66 21.30
C VAL A 412 -1.16 -1.62 22.17
N HIS A 413 -1.35 -1.69 23.48
CA HIS A 413 -0.22 -1.71 24.42
C HIS A 413 0.35 -3.13 24.53
N HIS A 414 1.59 -3.28 24.06
CA HIS A 414 2.36 -4.52 24.17
C HIS A 414 3.24 -4.55 25.41
N THR A 415 3.62 -5.74 25.82
CA THR A 415 4.50 -6.01 26.94
C THR A 415 5.84 -6.62 26.46
N ALA A 416 6.83 -6.66 27.33
CA ALA A 416 8.12 -7.32 27.04
C ALA A 416 8.01 -8.85 26.86
N ALA A 417 6.83 -9.43 27.07
CA ALA A 417 6.53 -10.82 26.77
C ALA A 417 5.92 -11.04 25.37
N ASP A 418 5.64 -9.94 24.64
CA ASP A 418 5.10 -9.99 23.28
C ASP A 418 6.24 -9.96 22.27
N PHE A 419 6.31 -10.98 21.41
CA PHE A 419 7.34 -11.13 20.38
C PHE A 419 6.70 -11.39 19.02
N ARG A 420 7.46 -11.02 17.96
CA ARG A 420 7.24 -11.48 16.58
C ARG A 420 8.47 -12.21 16.09
N PHE A 421 8.26 -13.27 15.31
CA PHE A 421 9.36 -14.14 14.89
C PHE A 421 9.51 -14.17 13.38
N THR A 422 10.76 -14.07 12.93
CA THR A 422 11.14 -14.25 11.52
C THR A 422 12.35 -15.16 11.43
N THR A 423 12.59 -15.71 10.24
CA THR A 423 13.75 -16.56 9.98
C THR A 423 14.43 -16.17 8.68
N ARG A 424 15.73 -16.43 8.60
CA ARG A 424 16.53 -16.24 7.40
C ARG A 424 17.51 -17.38 7.23
N HIS A 425 17.60 -17.89 6.01
CA HIS A 425 18.58 -18.89 5.60
C HIS A 425 19.41 -18.31 4.48
N ASP A 426 20.72 -18.28 4.66
CA ASP A 426 21.64 -17.81 3.63
C ASP A 426 22.97 -18.56 3.73
N VAL A 427 23.94 -18.17 2.89
CA VAL A 427 25.26 -18.81 2.82
C VAL A 427 26.08 -18.67 4.12
N THR A 428 25.66 -17.78 5.03
CA THR A 428 26.35 -17.54 6.32
C THR A 428 25.76 -18.35 7.46
N GLY A 429 24.56 -18.90 7.31
CA GLY A 429 23.92 -19.76 8.31
C GLY A 429 22.40 -19.65 8.36
N ASP A 430 21.87 -20.28 9.39
CA ASP A 430 20.45 -20.29 9.74
C ASP A 430 20.21 -19.36 10.93
N TYR A 431 19.30 -18.42 10.76
CA TYR A 431 19.01 -17.40 11.75
C TYR A 431 17.53 -17.38 12.12
N VAL A 432 17.25 -17.18 13.40
CA VAL A 432 15.92 -16.86 13.90
C VAL A 432 15.98 -15.55 14.66
N TYR A 433 15.02 -14.67 14.39
CA TYR A 433 14.90 -13.37 15.05
C TYR A 433 13.67 -13.36 15.95
N ALA A 434 13.86 -12.88 17.20
CA ALA A 434 12.76 -12.56 18.09
C ALA A 434 12.70 -11.03 18.29
N ILE A 435 11.69 -10.40 17.74
CA ILE A 435 11.45 -8.95 17.81
C ILE A 435 10.58 -8.72 19.04
N ALA A 436 11.14 -8.19 20.13
CA ALA A 436 10.38 -7.82 21.31
C ALA A 436 9.57 -6.54 21.05
N LEU A 437 8.29 -6.54 21.41
CA LEU A 437 7.42 -5.40 21.12
C LEU A 437 7.44 -4.31 22.21
N ALA A 438 8.05 -4.58 23.36
CA ALA A 438 8.32 -3.60 24.41
C ALA A 438 9.62 -3.91 25.15
N HIS A 439 10.16 -2.91 25.85
CA HIS A 439 11.37 -3.06 26.66
C HIS A 439 11.09 -3.82 27.95
N PRO A 440 11.98 -4.79 28.35
CA PRO A 440 11.84 -5.46 29.64
C PRO A 440 12.25 -4.51 30.79
N GLU A 441 11.37 -4.36 31.79
CA GLU A 441 11.63 -3.50 32.95
C GLU A 441 12.80 -4.01 33.82
N ASP A 442 12.96 -5.33 33.91
CA ASP A 442 14.02 -5.99 34.68
C ASP A 442 15.30 -6.27 33.85
N GLY A 443 15.31 -5.83 32.58
CA GLY A 443 16.43 -6.07 31.67
C GLY A 443 16.53 -7.52 31.17
N VAL A 444 15.51 -8.37 31.35
CA VAL A 444 15.53 -9.77 30.94
C VAL A 444 14.41 -10.10 29.95
N LEU A 445 14.75 -10.46 28.73
CA LEU A 445 13.81 -11.00 27.77
C LEU A 445 13.63 -12.51 28.02
N ARG A 446 12.36 -12.94 28.13
CA ARG A 446 11.99 -14.34 28.35
C ARG A 446 11.20 -14.87 27.17
N ILE A 447 11.87 -15.59 26.28
CA ILE A 447 11.31 -16.08 25.01
C ILE A 447 10.92 -17.55 25.20
N ARG A 448 9.65 -17.80 25.49
CA ARG A 448 9.14 -19.15 25.82
C ARG A 448 9.23 -20.11 24.64
N SER A 449 8.99 -19.62 23.43
CA SER A 449 9.06 -20.41 22.20
C SER A 449 10.45 -21.00 21.95
N PHE A 450 11.50 -20.46 22.56
CA PHE A 450 12.87 -20.94 22.45
C PHE A 450 13.31 -21.84 23.63
N GLY A 451 12.42 -22.04 24.61
CA GLY A 451 12.64 -23.01 25.69
C GLY A 451 12.71 -24.45 25.18
N THR A 452 13.42 -25.33 25.92
CA THR A 452 13.58 -26.72 25.48
C THR A 452 12.31 -27.56 25.65
N GLY A 453 11.39 -27.15 26.52
CA GLY A 453 10.14 -27.86 26.80
C GLY A 453 9.16 -27.89 25.63
N LEU A 454 9.00 -26.78 24.90
CA LEU A 454 8.10 -26.70 23.75
C LEU A 454 8.66 -27.39 22.49
N ARG A 455 9.97 -27.62 22.42
CA ARG A 455 10.65 -28.29 21.29
C ARG A 455 10.40 -27.62 19.93
N LEU A 456 10.08 -26.32 19.89
CA LEU A 456 9.88 -25.56 18.67
C LEU A 456 11.20 -25.17 17.98
N LEU A 457 12.29 -25.12 18.76
CA LEU A 457 13.64 -24.83 18.27
C LEU A 457 14.56 -26.04 18.66
N PRO A 458 14.57 -27.10 17.85
CA PRO A 458 15.37 -28.29 18.13
C PRO A 458 16.88 -28.09 17.89
N GLN A 459 17.26 -27.11 17.03
CA GLN A 459 18.66 -26.83 16.71
C GLN A 459 19.40 -26.25 17.92
N GLU A 460 20.70 -26.55 17.98
CA GLU A 460 21.60 -25.93 18.95
C GLU A 460 21.84 -24.46 18.58
N ILE A 461 21.88 -23.62 19.60
CA ILE A 461 22.13 -22.17 19.43
C ILE A 461 23.65 -21.95 19.47
N ARG A 462 24.24 -21.55 18.36
CA ARG A 462 25.65 -21.20 18.22
C ARG A 462 26.00 -19.90 18.91
N SER A 463 25.16 -18.89 18.73
CA SER A 463 25.33 -17.59 19.36
C SER A 463 24.02 -16.84 19.49
N VAL A 464 23.97 -15.97 20.48
CA VAL A 464 22.89 -15.00 20.71
C VAL A 464 23.49 -13.61 20.65
N SER A 465 22.86 -12.72 19.90
CA SER A 465 23.24 -11.29 19.78
C SER A 465 22.02 -10.40 19.67
N LEU A 466 22.20 -9.09 19.81
CA LEU A 466 21.17 -8.08 19.57
C LEU A 466 21.44 -7.38 18.25
N LEU A 467 20.38 -7.10 17.48
CA LEU A 467 20.44 -6.18 16.35
C LEU A 467 20.36 -4.72 16.83
N GLY A 468 20.81 -3.80 16.01
CA GLY A 468 20.74 -2.36 16.29
C GLY A 468 21.68 -1.85 17.37
N GLY A 469 22.58 -2.70 17.86
CA GLY A 469 23.46 -2.40 18.99
C GLY A 469 22.84 -2.84 20.33
N GLY A 470 23.67 -2.85 21.33
CA GLY A 470 23.33 -3.36 22.66
C GLY A 470 24.18 -4.58 23.02
N GLU A 471 24.29 -4.84 24.31
CA GLU A 471 25.11 -5.91 24.86
C GLU A 471 24.22 -7.02 25.41
N VAL A 472 24.54 -8.26 25.06
CA VAL A 472 24.02 -9.45 25.75
C VAL A 472 24.88 -9.70 26.95
N LEU A 473 24.32 -9.53 28.16
CA LEU A 473 25.07 -9.70 29.44
C LEU A 473 25.09 -11.15 29.91
N ASP A 474 23.99 -11.88 29.70
CA ASP A 474 23.85 -13.28 30.06
C ASP A 474 22.83 -13.98 29.18
N VAL A 475 22.99 -15.29 28.97
CA VAL A 475 22.04 -16.13 28.21
C VAL A 475 21.86 -17.44 28.94
N GLN A 476 20.62 -17.76 29.28
CA GLN A 476 20.26 -19.04 29.89
C GLN A 476 19.10 -19.69 29.13
N ARG A 477 19.31 -20.91 28.63
CA ARG A 477 18.23 -21.68 28.00
C ARG A 477 17.72 -22.73 28.99
N THR A 478 16.47 -22.57 29.40
CA THR A 478 15.79 -23.47 30.34
C THR A 478 14.72 -24.30 29.62
N GLU A 479 13.99 -25.15 30.37
CA GLU A 479 12.84 -25.86 29.87
C GLU A 479 11.72 -24.85 29.48
N ASP A 480 11.54 -23.77 30.24
CA ASP A 480 10.44 -22.82 30.10
C ASP A 480 10.71 -21.73 29.04
N ALA A 481 11.95 -21.24 28.92
CA ALA A 481 12.30 -20.13 28.05
C ALA A 481 13.81 -20.08 27.71
N LEU A 482 14.14 -19.30 26.67
CA LEU A 482 15.44 -18.67 26.51
C LEU A 482 15.40 -17.33 27.22
N GLU A 483 16.19 -17.17 28.28
CA GLU A 483 16.36 -15.91 28.99
C GLU A 483 17.59 -15.18 28.46
N VAL A 484 17.41 -13.93 28.05
CA VAL A 484 18.48 -13.07 27.53
C VAL A 484 18.51 -11.79 28.36
N THR A 485 19.55 -11.65 29.17
CA THR A 485 19.80 -10.43 29.93
C THR A 485 20.46 -9.40 29.02
N VAL A 486 19.84 -8.25 28.88
CA VAL A 486 20.27 -7.17 27.98
C VAL A 486 20.78 -5.98 28.76
N GLY A 487 21.86 -5.39 28.28
CA GLY A 487 22.35 -4.11 28.80
C GLY A 487 21.40 -2.95 28.41
N PRO A 488 21.64 -1.74 28.95
CA PRO A 488 20.86 -0.55 28.58
C PRO A 488 20.86 -0.40 27.06
N GLY A 489 19.68 -0.47 26.44
CA GLY A 489 19.52 -0.38 24.98
C GLY A 489 19.70 1.04 24.46
N ALA A 490 20.20 1.21 23.25
CA ALA A 490 20.04 2.44 22.49
C ALA A 490 18.56 2.63 22.21
N GLY A 491 18.03 3.85 22.41
CA GLY A 491 16.61 4.21 22.42
C GLY A 491 15.80 3.75 21.20
N SER A 492 15.54 2.47 21.12
CA SER A 492 14.62 1.90 20.13
C SER A 492 13.17 2.24 20.49
N PRO A 493 12.30 2.58 19.54
CA PRO A 493 10.89 2.86 19.82
C PRO A 493 10.09 1.62 20.25
N ILE A 494 10.64 0.42 20.05
CA ILE A 494 10.11 -0.86 20.53
C ILE A 494 11.21 -1.61 21.29
N GLY A 495 10.95 -2.83 21.77
CA GLY A 495 11.92 -3.64 22.48
C GLY A 495 13.13 -4.10 21.63
N PRO A 496 14.11 -4.77 22.26
CA PRO A 496 15.27 -5.29 21.57
C PRO A 496 14.92 -6.39 20.56
N VAL A 497 15.76 -6.55 19.52
CA VAL A 497 15.65 -7.66 18.57
C VAL A 497 16.77 -8.66 18.84
N VAL A 498 16.40 -9.86 19.28
CA VAL A 498 17.32 -10.97 19.54
C VAL A 498 17.55 -11.73 18.24
N LYS A 499 18.81 -11.91 17.86
CA LYS A 499 19.26 -12.73 16.74
C LYS A 499 19.89 -14.02 17.28
N LEU A 500 19.34 -15.16 16.89
CA LEU A 500 19.93 -16.47 17.10
C LEU A 500 20.64 -16.92 15.82
N HIS A 501 21.87 -17.35 15.95
CA HIS A 501 22.58 -18.11 14.93
C HIS A 501 22.53 -19.60 15.33
N LEU A 502 22.00 -20.43 14.44
CA LEU A 502 21.77 -21.85 14.73
C LEU A 502 22.83 -22.72 14.10
N GLU A 503 23.10 -23.91 14.74
CA GLU A 503 23.83 -24.96 14.06
C GLU A 503 23.01 -25.48 12.87
N PRO A 504 23.66 -25.80 11.73
CA PRO A 504 22.98 -26.43 10.62
C PRO A 504 22.30 -27.72 11.06
N GLU A 505 21.09 -27.95 10.58
CA GLU A 505 20.45 -29.25 10.80
C GLU A 505 21.30 -30.35 10.17
N VAL A 506 21.79 -31.27 10.97
CA VAL A 506 22.52 -32.45 10.47
C VAL A 506 21.46 -33.34 9.82
N VAL A 507 21.24 -33.16 8.52
CA VAL A 507 20.49 -34.15 7.75
C VAL A 507 21.32 -35.41 7.75
N PRO A 508 20.86 -36.55 8.36
CA PRO A 508 21.60 -37.79 8.30
C PRO A 508 21.84 -38.15 6.84
N GLU A 509 23.10 -38.39 6.45
CA GLU A 509 23.37 -38.93 5.13
C GLU A 509 22.48 -40.16 4.94
N ARG A 510 21.64 -40.14 3.91
CA ARG A 510 20.91 -41.34 3.47
C ARG A 510 22.00 -42.37 3.15
N THR A 511 22.21 -43.27 4.05
CA THR A 511 22.98 -44.48 3.73
C THR A 511 22.14 -45.33 2.80
N ASP A 512 22.37 -45.19 1.50
CA ASP A 512 21.85 -46.09 0.47
C ASP A 512 22.45 -47.50 0.56
N HIS A 513 22.48 -48.08 1.76
CA HIS A 513 22.93 -49.44 1.98
C HIS A 513 21.89 -50.24 2.75
N LEU A 514 20.80 -50.59 2.05
CA LEU A 514 20.02 -51.78 2.34
C LEU A 514 19.98 -52.64 1.09
N HIS A 515 21.11 -53.23 0.76
CA HIS A 515 21.19 -54.45 -0.02
C HIS A 515 21.55 -55.59 0.92
N GLY A 516 20.54 -56.36 1.29
CA GLY A 516 20.61 -57.65 1.89
C GLY A 516 19.44 -58.47 1.41
#